data_30b014e969bb33ce9b19a60a958dfab8
#
_entry.id   30b014e969bb33ce9b19a60a958dfab8
#
_cell.length_a   1.000
_cell.length_b   1.000
_cell.length_c   1.000
_cell.angle_alpha   90.00
_cell.angle_beta   90.00
_cell.angle_gamma   90.00
#
_symmetry.space_group_name_H-M   'P 1'
#
loop_
_entity.id
_entity.type
_entity.pdbx_description
1 polymer ?
#
loop_
_entity_poly.entity_id
_entity_poly.type
_entity_poly.pdbx_seq_one_letter_code
_entity_poly.pdbx_strand_id
1 'polypeptide(L)'
;MPDLKFHSKIFSSIRVHFERMLSKRWVKSVLGIRQGESSGFQFAHWFYGRCLGSVVLIAFLSYWYQADALIGENGIVPWEADLEKVEKFIGEKEEGQSKWKLRPTLLWLEPLANVDLLFTIGAISALLLALGVIPLASGIVSYLCYLSLMAVGEPFLNFQWDILLVESLLLSLPFLPVTKFHSPFQGLPYSNWARILILALLAKLMLESGIVKFTY
;
A
#
# COMPACT_ATOMS: atom_id res chain seq x y z
N MET A 1 -19.52 -18.79 -21.35
CA MET A 1 -18.18 -18.78 -20.70
C MET A 1 -17.11 -18.10 -21.57
N PRO A 2 -17.32 -16.88 -22.08
CA PRO A 2 -16.29 -16.13 -22.83
C PRO A 2 -15.37 -15.30 -21.91
N ASP A 3 -15.86 -14.84 -20.77
CA ASP A 3 -15.16 -13.82 -19.96
C ASP A 3 -13.89 -14.29 -19.26
N LEU A 4 -13.81 -15.53 -18.83
CA LEU A 4 -12.61 -16.08 -18.17
C LEU A 4 -11.37 -16.12 -19.10
N LYS A 5 -11.58 -16.32 -20.41
CA LYS A 5 -10.48 -16.32 -21.40
C LYS A 5 -9.99 -14.89 -21.73
N PHE A 6 -10.88 -13.90 -21.65
CA PHE A 6 -10.53 -12.50 -21.90
C PHE A 6 -9.66 -11.95 -20.77
N HIS A 7 -10.05 -12.15 -19.51
CA HIS A 7 -9.26 -11.74 -18.34
C HIS A 7 -7.89 -12.44 -18.28
N SER A 8 -7.81 -13.72 -18.68
CA SER A 8 -6.52 -14.41 -18.72
C SER A 8 -5.57 -13.86 -19.79
N LYS A 9 -6.11 -13.38 -20.92
CA LYS A 9 -5.32 -12.76 -22.00
C LYS A 9 -4.81 -11.36 -21.59
N ILE A 10 -5.63 -10.55 -20.95
CA ILE A 10 -5.21 -9.23 -20.47
C ILE A 10 -4.09 -9.39 -19.43
N PHE A 11 -4.28 -10.26 -18.44
CA PHE A 11 -3.28 -10.49 -17.41
C PHE A 11 -1.96 -11.07 -17.98
N SER A 12 -2.06 -11.97 -18.94
CA SER A 12 -0.86 -12.48 -19.62
C SER A 12 -0.15 -11.42 -20.47
N SER A 13 -0.91 -10.53 -21.12
CA SER A 13 -0.35 -9.42 -21.92
C SER A 13 0.36 -8.41 -21.02
N ILE A 14 -0.24 -8.00 -19.90
CA ILE A 14 0.37 -7.09 -18.91
C ILE A 14 1.64 -7.73 -18.34
N ARG A 15 1.60 -9.01 -17.99
CA ARG A 15 2.75 -9.74 -17.47
C ARG A 15 3.89 -9.79 -18.49
N VAL A 16 3.61 -10.14 -19.75
CA VAL A 16 4.61 -10.19 -20.84
C VAL A 16 5.20 -8.81 -21.09
N HIS A 17 4.38 -7.76 -21.08
CA HIS A 17 4.86 -6.39 -21.26
C HIS A 17 5.75 -5.94 -20.11
N PHE A 18 5.37 -6.24 -18.87
CA PHE A 18 6.15 -5.94 -17.67
C PHE A 18 7.45 -6.76 -17.61
N GLU A 19 7.40 -8.08 -17.92
CA GLU A 19 8.60 -8.92 -18.04
C GLU A 19 9.54 -8.44 -19.14
N ARG A 20 9.00 -7.98 -20.29
CA ARG A 20 9.79 -7.38 -21.38
C ARG A 20 10.43 -6.05 -20.96
N MET A 21 9.73 -5.24 -20.18
CA MET A 21 10.27 -3.98 -19.64
C MET A 21 11.37 -4.26 -18.61
N LEU A 22 11.15 -5.22 -17.70
CA LEU A 22 12.14 -5.66 -16.71
C LEU A 22 13.30 -6.45 -17.32
N SER A 23 13.15 -7.02 -18.52
CA SER A 23 14.22 -7.75 -19.22
C SER A 23 15.33 -6.82 -19.75
N LYS A 24 15.04 -5.53 -19.89
CA LYS A 24 16.06 -4.56 -20.30
C LYS A 24 17.16 -4.49 -19.26
N ARG A 25 18.39 -4.72 -19.69
CA ARG A 25 19.60 -4.84 -18.84
C ARG A 25 19.79 -3.64 -17.91
N TRP A 26 19.51 -2.44 -18.39
CA TRP A 26 19.60 -1.22 -17.62
C TRP A 26 18.53 -1.13 -16.51
N VAL A 27 17.29 -1.59 -16.78
CA VAL A 27 16.20 -1.61 -15.78
C VAL A 27 16.53 -2.57 -14.66
N LYS A 28 17.06 -3.75 -14.97
CA LYS A 28 17.54 -4.73 -13.96
C LYS A 28 18.67 -4.15 -13.12
N SER A 29 19.59 -3.41 -13.74
CA SER A 29 20.69 -2.76 -13.04
C SER A 29 20.21 -1.65 -12.12
N VAL A 30 19.31 -0.77 -12.60
CA VAL A 30 18.78 0.37 -11.84
C VAL A 30 17.87 -0.12 -10.68
N LEU A 31 17.03 -1.11 -10.92
CA LEU A 31 16.15 -1.67 -9.87
C LEU A 31 16.87 -2.69 -8.96
N GLY A 32 18.12 -3.04 -9.24
CA GLY A 32 18.87 -4.03 -8.46
C GLY A 32 18.19 -5.39 -8.39
N ILE A 33 17.49 -5.81 -9.48
CA ILE A 33 16.71 -7.05 -9.49
C ILE A 33 17.65 -8.25 -9.43
N ARG A 34 17.57 -9.02 -8.35
CA ARG A 34 18.24 -10.31 -8.21
C ARG A 34 17.26 -11.45 -8.49
N GLN A 35 17.74 -12.48 -9.18
CA GLN A 35 17.07 -13.77 -9.21
C GLN A 35 17.43 -14.52 -7.94
N GLY A 36 16.44 -15.11 -7.27
CA GLY A 36 16.62 -15.74 -5.97
C GLY A 36 17.59 -16.92 -6.02
N GLU A 37 18.80 -16.71 -5.56
CA GLU A 37 19.89 -17.68 -5.63
C GLU A 37 20.02 -18.59 -4.39
N SER A 38 19.35 -18.24 -3.28
CA SER A 38 19.43 -19.06 -2.06
C SER A 38 18.04 -19.51 -1.57
N SER A 39 17.89 -20.79 -1.29
CA SER A 39 16.64 -21.39 -0.79
C SER A 39 16.14 -20.75 0.51
N GLY A 40 17.05 -20.34 1.40
CA GLY A 40 16.70 -19.68 2.66
C GLY A 40 16.05 -18.32 2.52
N PHE A 41 16.46 -17.54 1.51
CA PHE A 41 15.89 -16.22 1.29
C PHE A 41 14.51 -16.27 0.60
N GLN A 42 14.21 -17.31 -0.16
CA GLN A 42 12.93 -17.52 -0.81
C GLN A 42 11.80 -17.62 0.21
N PHE A 43 12.02 -18.37 1.28
CA PHE A 43 11.07 -18.49 2.37
C PHE A 43 10.86 -17.14 3.08
N ALA A 44 11.95 -16.43 3.40
CA ALA A 44 11.86 -15.12 4.05
C ALA A 44 11.10 -14.09 3.18
N HIS A 45 11.35 -14.08 1.88
CA HIS A 45 10.64 -13.23 0.92
C HIS A 45 9.13 -13.54 0.88
N TRP A 46 8.79 -14.83 0.81
CA TRP A 46 7.40 -15.29 0.86
C TRP A 46 6.73 -14.92 2.20
N PHE A 47 7.39 -15.23 3.32
CA PHE A 47 6.86 -15.00 4.66
C PHE A 47 6.64 -13.52 4.96
N TYR A 48 7.58 -12.68 4.55
CA TYR A 48 7.46 -11.23 4.68
C TYR A 48 6.17 -10.69 4.04
N GLY A 49 5.86 -11.09 2.81
CA GLY A 49 4.63 -10.66 2.14
C GLY A 49 3.36 -11.08 2.88
N ARG A 50 3.37 -12.26 3.52
CA ARG A 50 2.26 -12.76 4.36
C ARG A 50 2.07 -11.92 5.62
N CYS A 51 3.17 -11.70 6.34
CA CYS A 51 3.15 -10.87 7.55
C CYS A 51 2.69 -9.46 7.24
N LEU A 52 3.23 -8.83 6.18
CA LEU A 52 2.82 -7.50 5.75
C LEU A 52 1.31 -7.45 5.46
N GLY A 53 0.80 -8.36 4.63
CA GLY A 53 -0.62 -8.44 4.31
C GLY A 53 -1.51 -8.65 5.54
N SER A 54 -1.07 -9.47 6.48
CA SER A 54 -1.81 -9.71 7.73
C SER A 54 -1.87 -8.47 8.62
N VAL A 55 -0.75 -7.75 8.77
CA VAL A 55 -0.71 -6.50 9.55
C VAL A 55 -1.60 -5.43 8.91
N VAL A 56 -1.54 -5.28 7.59
CA VAL A 56 -2.38 -4.33 6.85
C VAL A 56 -3.86 -4.68 6.97
N LEU A 57 -4.22 -5.97 6.91
CA LEU A 57 -5.59 -6.42 7.09
C LEU A 57 -6.11 -6.08 8.50
N ILE A 58 -5.31 -6.34 9.54
CA ILE A 58 -5.66 -5.99 10.92
C ILE A 58 -5.87 -4.48 11.05
N ALA A 59 -5.00 -3.67 10.44
CA ALA A 59 -5.12 -2.21 10.46
C ALA A 59 -6.44 -1.74 9.80
N PHE A 60 -6.78 -2.27 8.61
CA PHE A 60 -8.06 -1.96 7.96
C PHE A 60 -9.26 -2.34 8.81
N LEU A 61 -9.29 -3.57 9.35
CA LEU A 61 -10.42 -4.04 10.15
C LEU A 61 -10.56 -3.27 11.46
N SER A 62 -9.45 -2.98 12.12
CA SER A 62 -9.43 -2.20 13.36
C SER A 62 -9.95 -0.78 13.16
N TYR A 63 -9.52 -0.13 12.09
CA TYR A 63 -9.98 1.22 11.78
C TYR A 63 -11.44 1.22 11.31
N TRP A 64 -11.84 0.28 10.45
CA TRP A 64 -13.21 0.18 9.96
C TRP A 64 -14.22 0.01 11.10
N TYR A 65 -13.88 -0.82 12.08
CA TYR A 65 -14.73 -1.02 13.27
C TYR A 65 -15.02 0.28 14.05
N GLN A 66 -14.11 1.25 13.98
CA GLN A 66 -14.22 2.53 14.67
C GLN A 66 -14.62 3.68 13.75
N ALA A 67 -14.67 3.47 12.44
CA ALA A 67 -14.79 4.52 11.43
C ALA A 67 -16.05 5.37 11.59
N ASP A 68 -17.20 4.76 11.86
CA ASP A 68 -18.47 5.48 12.04
C ASP A 68 -18.40 6.50 13.17
N ALA A 69 -17.76 6.14 14.29
CA ALA A 69 -17.63 7.02 15.43
C ALA A 69 -16.58 8.12 15.23
N LEU A 70 -15.56 7.87 14.41
CA LEU A 70 -14.45 8.78 14.20
C LEU A 70 -14.68 9.73 13.02
N ILE A 71 -14.98 9.17 11.85
CA ILE A 71 -15.06 9.88 10.56
C ILE A 71 -16.40 9.75 9.85
N GLY A 72 -17.34 8.97 10.39
CA GLY A 72 -18.69 8.83 9.83
C GLY A 72 -19.47 10.14 9.82
N GLU A 73 -20.66 10.15 9.23
CA GLU A 73 -21.54 11.34 9.10
C GLU A 73 -21.82 12.04 10.45
N ASN A 74 -22.02 11.24 11.52
CA ASN A 74 -22.21 11.73 12.88
C ASN A 74 -20.96 11.53 13.77
N GLY A 75 -19.79 11.31 13.15
CA GLY A 75 -18.52 11.11 13.84
C GLY A 75 -17.90 12.38 14.39
N ILE A 76 -16.78 12.24 15.09
CA ILE A 76 -16.04 13.37 15.68
C ILE A 76 -15.51 14.32 14.60
N VAL A 77 -15.00 13.79 13.49
CA VAL A 77 -14.53 14.56 12.33
C VAL A 77 -15.11 13.91 11.06
N PRO A 78 -16.30 14.32 10.61
CA PRO A 78 -16.91 13.77 9.42
C PRO A 78 -16.02 14.00 8.18
N TRP A 79 -15.72 12.92 7.44
CA TRP A 79 -14.81 12.98 6.29
C TRP A 79 -15.33 13.88 5.16
N GLU A 80 -16.64 13.91 4.94
CA GLU A 80 -17.29 14.79 3.94
C GLU A 80 -17.08 16.26 4.29
N ALA A 81 -17.29 16.64 5.55
CA ALA A 81 -17.07 17.99 6.02
C ALA A 81 -15.59 18.42 5.94
N ASP A 82 -14.63 17.51 6.12
CA ASP A 82 -13.21 17.79 5.94
C ASP A 82 -12.89 18.08 4.46
N LEU A 83 -13.39 17.27 3.54
CA LEU A 83 -13.21 17.47 2.10
C LEU A 83 -13.87 18.76 1.62
N GLU A 84 -15.07 19.08 2.10
CA GLU A 84 -15.78 20.33 1.79
C GLU A 84 -15.01 21.57 2.26
N LYS A 85 -14.38 21.52 3.45
CA LYS A 85 -13.50 22.59 3.93
C LYS A 85 -12.30 22.79 3.02
N VAL A 86 -11.70 21.71 2.53
CA VAL A 86 -10.57 21.78 1.59
C VAL A 86 -11.00 22.41 0.26
N GLU A 87 -12.16 22.06 -0.27
CA GLU A 87 -12.69 22.68 -1.50
C GLU A 87 -12.97 24.18 -1.31
N LYS A 88 -13.58 24.58 -0.21
CA LYS A 88 -13.80 25.99 0.13
C LYS A 88 -12.49 26.76 0.25
N PHE A 89 -11.50 26.18 0.96
CA PHE A 89 -10.18 26.78 1.11
C PHE A 89 -9.44 27.01 -0.22
N ILE A 90 -9.58 26.08 -1.16
CA ILE A 90 -9.00 26.21 -2.51
C ILE A 90 -9.74 27.29 -3.31
N GLY A 91 -11.07 27.36 -3.18
CA GLY A 91 -11.88 28.37 -3.88
C GLY A 91 -11.64 29.81 -3.41
N GLU A 92 -11.23 30.00 -2.16
CA GLU A 92 -10.90 31.32 -1.57
C GLU A 92 -9.49 31.79 -1.91
N LYS A 93 -8.57 30.89 -2.24
CA LYS A 93 -7.20 31.23 -2.63
C LYS A 93 -7.05 31.22 -4.14
N GLU A 94 -6.78 32.38 -4.73
CA GLU A 94 -6.53 32.55 -6.18
C GLU A 94 -5.29 31.79 -6.72
N GLU A 95 -4.44 31.26 -5.83
CA GLU A 95 -3.27 30.46 -6.20
C GLU A 95 -3.65 28.99 -6.30
N GLY A 96 -3.67 28.46 -7.52
CA GLY A 96 -3.92 27.09 -7.97
C GLY A 96 -3.35 25.91 -7.16
N GLN A 97 -3.71 25.82 -5.88
CA GLN A 97 -3.37 24.66 -5.06
C GLN A 97 -4.29 23.49 -5.44
N SER A 98 -3.66 22.35 -5.79
CA SER A 98 -4.41 21.15 -6.14
C SER A 98 -4.99 20.48 -4.88
N LYS A 99 -6.26 20.06 -4.92
CA LYS A 99 -6.91 19.27 -3.86
C LYS A 99 -6.12 18.02 -3.49
N TRP A 100 -5.44 17.40 -4.46
CA TRP A 100 -4.58 16.24 -4.27
C TRP A 100 -3.30 16.50 -3.45
N LYS A 101 -2.84 17.76 -3.41
CA LYS A 101 -1.69 18.13 -2.56
C LYS A 101 -2.10 18.34 -1.10
N LEU A 102 -3.30 18.80 -0.86
CA LEU A 102 -3.81 19.04 0.49
C LEU A 102 -4.35 17.76 1.13
N ARG A 103 -5.10 16.97 0.35
CA ARG A 103 -5.67 15.67 0.76
C ARG A 103 -5.51 14.65 -0.35
N PRO A 104 -4.48 13.78 -0.31
CA PRO A 104 -4.25 12.75 -1.32
C PRO A 104 -5.18 11.55 -1.08
N THR A 105 -6.45 11.69 -1.38
CA THR A 105 -7.47 10.66 -1.17
C THR A 105 -8.20 10.28 -2.47
N LEU A 106 -8.52 8.99 -2.61
CA LEU A 106 -9.35 8.48 -3.71
C LEU A 106 -10.84 8.90 -3.58
N LEU A 107 -11.25 9.42 -2.44
CA LEU A 107 -12.62 9.94 -2.22
C LEU A 107 -12.97 11.13 -3.11
N TRP A 108 -11.99 11.77 -3.73
CA TRP A 108 -12.22 12.78 -4.77
C TRP A 108 -12.79 12.22 -6.09
N LEU A 109 -12.76 10.91 -6.27
CA LEU A 109 -13.25 10.24 -7.47
C LEU A 109 -14.69 9.76 -7.24
N GLU A 110 -15.65 10.25 -7.98
CA GLU A 110 -17.08 9.92 -7.86
C GLU A 110 -17.39 8.43 -7.59
N PRO A 111 -16.84 7.46 -8.36
CA PRO A 111 -17.17 6.05 -8.11
C PRO A 111 -16.55 5.50 -6.80
N LEU A 112 -15.59 6.20 -6.19
CA LEU A 112 -14.91 5.82 -4.95
C LEU A 112 -15.23 6.79 -3.79
N ALA A 113 -16.15 7.72 -3.97
CA ALA A 113 -16.57 8.68 -2.95
C ALA A 113 -17.43 8.01 -1.84
N ASN A 114 -16.93 6.89 -1.31
CA ASN A 114 -17.56 6.14 -0.23
C ASN A 114 -16.47 5.48 0.62
N VAL A 115 -16.43 5.82 1.89
CA VAL A 115 -15.43 5.33 2.85
C VAL A 115 -15.56 3.82 3.07
N ASP A 116 -16.77 3.28 3.18
CA ASP A 116 -17.00 1.85 3.35
C ASP A 116 -16.53 1.05 2.13
N LEU A 117 -16.66 1.60 0.94
CA LEU A 117 -16.13 0.99 -0.27
C LEU A 117 -14.60 0.92 -0.23
N LEU A 118 -13.92 1.98 0.25
CA LEU A 118 -12.47 1.98 0.41
C LEU A 118 -12.01 0.98 1.48
N PHE A 119 -12.73 0.88 2.60
CA PHE A 119 -12.45 -0.15 3.61
C PHE A 119 -12.62 -1.56 3.03
N THR A 120 -13.71 -1.81 2.32
CA THR A 120 -13.97 -3.11 1.70
C THR A 120 -12.89 -3.50 0.70
N ILE A 121 -12.57 -2.61 -0.25
CA ILE A 121 -11.52 -2.85 -1.25
C ILE A 121 -10.16 -3.02 -0.57
N GLY A 122 -9.84 -2.16 0.40
CA GLY A 122 -8.60 -2.22 1.17
C GLY A 122 -8.45 -3.53 1.95
N ALA A 123 -9.48 -3.96 2.68
CA ALA A 123 -9.46 -5.20 3.45
C ALA A 123 -9.37 -6.44 2.53
N ILE A 124 -10.14 -6.48 1.44
CA ILE A 124 -10.05 -7.57 0.45
C ILE A 124 -8.64 -7.62 -0.16
N SER A 125 -8.08 -6.49 -0.57
CA SER A 125 -6.73 -6.46 -1.15
C SER A 125 -5.65 -6.86 -0.14
N ALA A 126 -5.76 -6.45 1.13
CA ALA A 126 -4.87 -6.87 2.20
C ALA A 126 -4.97 -8.39 2.48
N LEU A 127 -6.18 -8.94 2.46
CA LEU A 127 -6.39 -10.39 2.56
C LEU A 127 -5.75 -11.14 1.39
N LEU A 128 -5.93 -10.66 0.16
CA LEU A 128 -5.29 -11.24 -1.02
C LEU A 128 -3.76 -11.18 -0.92
N LEU A 129 -3.20 -10.10 -0.38
CA LEU A 129 -1.77 -9.97 -0.11
C LEU A 129 -1.32 -10.98 0.96
N ALA A 130 -2.06 -11.12 2.05
CA ALA A 130 -1.80 -12.10 3.11
C ALA A 130 -1.87 -13.54 2.58
N LEU A 131 -2.77 -13.85 1.68
CA LEU A 131 -2.85 -15.14 0.98
C LEU A 131 -1.83 -15.28 -0.15
N GLY A 132 -1.21 -14.17 -0.61
CA GLY A 132 -0.26 -14.06 -1.71
C GLY A 132 -0.85 -14.25 -3.08
N VAL A 133 -2.05 -13.85 -3.22
CA VAL A 133 -2.73 -13.76 -4.49
C VAL A 133 -2.43 -12.40 -5.11
N ILE A 134 -1.86 -12.39 -6.29
CA ILE A 134 -1.48 -11.19 -7.06
C ILE A 134 -0.75 -10.16 -6.17
N PRO A 135 0.39 -10.52 -5.51
CA PRO A 135 0.95 -9.76 -4.38
C PRO A 135 1.21 -8.29 -4.69
N LEU A 136 1.81 -7.99 -5.84
CA LEU A 136 2.12 -6.60 -6.21
C LEU A 136 0.85 -5.77 -6.40
N ALA A 137 -0.14 -6.27 -7.14
CA ALA A 137 -1.39 -5.53 -7.37
C ALA A 137 -2.17 -5.34 -6.07
N SER A 138 -2.26 -6.39 -5.25
CA SER A 138 -2.89 -6.33 -3.93
C SER A 138 -2.18 -5.33 -3.01
N GLY A 139 -0.83 -5.30 -3.02
CA GLY A 139 -0.05 -4.31 -2.28
C GLY A 139 -0.30 -2.87 -2.73
N ILE A 140 -0.36 -2.61 -4.04
CA ILE A 140 -0.66 -1.28 -4.59
C ILE A 140 -2.06 -0.82 -4.17
N VAL A 141 -3.07 -1.68 -4.31
CA VAL A 141 -4.45 -1.33 -3.94
C VAL A 141 -4.56 -1.08 -2.44
N SER A 142 -3.97 -1.93 -1.60
CA SER A 142 -3.92 -1.74 -0.15
C SER A 142 -3.25 -0.42 0.22
N TYR A 143 -2.12 -0.08 -0.42
CA TYR A 143 -1.40 1.17 -0.19
C TYR A 143 -2.28 2.39 -0.52
N LEU A 144 -2.90 2.40 -1.71
CA LEU A 144 -3.73 3.53 -2.15
C LEU A 144 -4.98 3.71 -1.28
N CYS A 145 -5.65 2.61 -0.90
CA CYS A 145 -6.80 2.68 0.00
C CYS A 145 -6.40 3.16 1.39
N TYR A 146 -5.31 2.64 1.98
CA TYR A 146 -4.89 3.04 3.32
C TYR A 146 -4.40 4.50 3.35
N LEU A 147 -3.63 4.94 2.35
CA LEU A 147 -3.22 6.33 2.20
C LEU A 147 -4.43 7.27 2.08
N SER A 148 -5.45 6.85 1.33
CA SER A 148 -6.69 7.63 1.17
C SER A 148 -7.46 7.79 2.47
N LEU A 149 -7.58 6.71 3.25
CA LEU A 149 -8.25 6.72 4.54
C LEU A 149 -7.44 7.50 5.58
N MET A 150 -6.09 7.39 5.56
CA MET A 150 -5.20 8.16 6.41
C MET A 150 -5.34 9.67 6.16
N ALA A 151 -5.48 10.09 4.89
CA ALA A 151 -5.60 11.49 4.51
C ALA A 151 -6.86 12.16 5.08
N VAL A 152 -7.98 11.45 5.20
CA VAL A 152 -9.24 11.97 5.78
C VAL A 152 -9.42 11.60 7.25
N GLY A 153 -8.60 10.67 7.75
CA GLY A 153 -8.64 10.18 9.13
C GLY A 153 -7.81 11.01 10.11
N GLU A 154 -7.22 12.13 9.72
CA GLU A 154 -6.60 13.05 10.67
C GLU A 154 -7.64 13.63 11.64
N PRO A 155 -7.36 13.68 12.94
CA PRO A 155 -6.11 13.40 13.67
C PRO A 155 -5.92 11.95 14.13
N PHE A 156 -6.83 11.03 13.83
CA PHE A 156 -6.88 9.67 14.40
C PHE A 156 -5.81 8.72 13.81
N LEU A 157 -5.40 8.92 12.55
CA LEU A 157 -4.40 8.10 11.85
C LEU A 157 -3.05 8.80 11.66
N ASN A 158 -2.77 9.86 12.40
CA ASN A 158 -1.48 10.55 12.33
C ASN A 158 -0.47 10.07 13.39
N PHE A 159 -0.58 8.81 13.77
CA PHE A 159 0.36 8.20 14.69
C PHE A 159 1.54 7.56 13.97
N GLN A 160 2.63 7.41 14.69
CA GLN A 160 3.88 6.89 14.16
C GLN A 160 3.74 5.50 13.51
N TRP A 161 2.88 4.64 14.03
CA TRP A 161 2.63 3.30 13.48
C TRP A 161 1.84 3.32 12.16
N ASP A 162 0.92 4.28 11.97
CA ASP A 162 0.18 4.42 10.71
C ASP A 162 1.09 4.93 9.60
N ILE A 163 1.93 5.91 9.91
CA ILE A 163 2.96 6.43 9.00
C ILE A 163 3.93 5.30 8.62
N LEU A 164 4.41 4.54 9.62
CA LEU A 164 5.30 3.41 9.41
C LEU A 164 4.67 2.32 8.53
N LEU A 165 3.36 2.07 8.67
CA LEU A 165 2.64 1.11 7.86
C LEU A 165 2.58 1.53 6.40
N VAL A 166 2.27 2.80 6.13
CA VAL A 166 2.24 3.38 4.77
C VAL A 166 3.65 3.36 4.14
N GLU A 167 4.68 3.77 4.88
CA GLU A 167 6.08 3.70 4.43
C GLU A 167 6.49 2.25 4.13
N SER A 168 6.16 1.32 5.01
CA SER A 168 6.45 -0.11 4.82
C SER A 168 5.77 -0.69 3.59
N LEU A 169 4.50 -0.36 3.36
CA LEU A 169 3.77 -0.77 2.17
C LEU A 169 4.43 -0.23 0.90
N LEU A 170 4.71 1.07 0.85
CA LEU A 170 5.32 1.72 -0.31
C LEU A 170 6.68 1.11 -0.66
N LEU A 171 7.56 0.98 0.33
CA LEU A 171 8.90 0.42 0.14
C LEU A 171 8.88 -1.07 -0.22
N SER A 172 7.81 -1.76 0.14
CA SER A 172 7.63 -3.18 -0.18
C SER A 172 7.13 -3.42 -1.60
N LEU A 173 6.50 -2.44 -2.27
CA LEU A 173 5.96 -2.66 -3.61
C LEU A 173 6.97 -3.24 -4.60
N PRO A 174 8.19 -2.71 -4.76
CA PRO A 174 9.17 -3.29 -5.66
C PRO A 174 9.82 -4.57 -5.12
N PHE A 175 9.52 -4.96 -3.88
CA PHE A 175 9.93 -6.24 -3.28
C PHE A 175 8.90 -7.33 -3.53
N LEU A 176 7.61 -6.97 -3.70
CA LEU A 176 6.54 -7.93 -3.96
C LEU A 176 6.62 -8.50 -5.38
N PRO A 177 6.43 -9.83 -5.57
CA PRO A 177 6.56 -10.44 -6.88
C PRO A 177 5.34 -10.20 -7.78
N VAL A 178 5.61 -10.11 -9.09
CA VAL A 178 4.59 -10.05 -10.15
C VAL A 178 4.16 -11.47 -10.52
N THR A 179 3.32 -12.07 -9.74
CA THR A 179 2.82 -13.43 -9.96
C THR A 179 1.34 -13.53 -9.58
N LYS A 180 0.64 -14.57 -10.07
CA LYS A 180 -0.74 -14.84 -9.64
C LYS A 180 -0.79 -15.38 -8.22
N PHE A 181 0.19 -16.22 -7.87
CA PHE A 181 0.28 -16.81 -6.53
C PHE A 181 1.75 -16.93 -6.14
N HIS A 182 2.07 -16.53 -4.93
CA HIS A 182 3.41 -16.61 -4.36
C HIS A 182 3.54 -17.81 -3.42
N SER A 183 4.25 -18.83 -3.85
CA SER A 183 4.55 -20.04 -3.07
C SER A 183 5.86 -19.92 -2.28
N PRO A 184 6.01 -20.60 -1.10
CA PRO A 184 7.15 -20.42 -0.20
C PRO A 184 8.51 -20.77 -0.77
N PHE A 185 8.57 -21.67 -1.74
CA PHE A 185 9.84 -22.13 -2.33
C PHE A 185 10.04 -21.67 -3.77
N GLN A 186 9.33 -20.63 -4.17
CA GLN A 186 9.42 -20.07 -5.51
C GLN A 186 10.49 -18.98 -5.54
N GLY A 187 11.58 -19.23 -6.29
CA GLY A 187 12.67 -18.27 -6.50
C GLY A 187 12.27 -17.12 -7.42
N LEU A 188 11.39 -16.26 -6.97
CA LEU A 188 10.91 -15.11 -7.74
C LEU A 188 11.88 -13.93 -7.67
N PRO A 189 12.00 -13.16 -8.76
CA PRO A 189 12.85 -11.97 -8.76
C PRO A 189 12.31 -10.90 -7.81
N TYR A 190 13.20 -10.24 -7.09
CA TYR A 190 12.89 -9.13 -6.19
C TYR A 190 13.90 -7.99 -6.35
N SER A 191 13.52 -6.78 -5.95
CA SER A 191 14.41 -5.64 -5.94
C SER A 191 15.32 -5.67 -4.71
N ASN A 192 16.63 -5.71 -4.93
CA ASN A 192 17.60 -5.63 -3.84
C ASN A 192 17.58 -4.24 -3.16
N TRP A 193 17.31 -3.19 -3.92
CA TRP A 193 17.14 -1.85 -3.37
C TRP A 193 15.97 -1.77 -2.40
N ALA A 194 14.81 -2.35 -2.77
CA ALA A 194 13.66 -2.42 -1.88
C ALA A 194 14.01 -3.14 -0.57
N ARG A 195 14.75 -4.25 -0.65
CA ARG A 195 15.25 -4.95 0.55
C ARG A 195 16.11 -4.04 1.43
N ILE A 196 17.04 -3.31 0.83
CA ILE A 196 17.93 -2.38 1.57
C ILE A 196 17.09 -1.26 2.21
N LEU A 197 16.11 -0.70 1.49
CA LEU A 197 15.25 0.36 2.02
C LEU A 197 14.37 -0.12 3.17
N ILE A 198 13.82 -1.35 3.09
CA ILE A 198 13.05 -1.96 4.19
C ILE A 198 13.95 -2.15 5.43
N LEU A 199 15.19 -2.62 5.24
CA LEU A 199 16.14 -2.75 6.33
C LEU A 199 16.57 -1.39 6.90
N ALA A 200 16.71 -0.38 6.05
CA ALA A 200 16.99 0.99 6.48
C ALA A 200 15.82 1.59 7.29
N LEU A 201 14.56 1.31 6.89
CA LEU A 201 13.38 1.71 7.64
C LEU A 201 13.37 1.03 9.03
N LEU A 202 13.71 -0.24 9.11
CA LEU A 202 13.85 -0.94 10.39
C LEU A 202 14.96 -0.32 11.25
N ALA A 203 16.11 -0.02 10.67
CA ALA A 203 17.21 0.65 11.37
C ALA A 203 16.81 2.04 11.88
N LYS A 204 16.11 2.84 11.05
CA LYS A 204 15.52 4.13 11.44
C LYS A 204 14.62 3.97 12.67
N LEU A 205 13.68 3.03 12.64
CA LEU A 205 12.76 2.77 13.73
C LEU A 205 13.50 2.39 15.03
N MET A 206 14.50 1.54 14.94
CA MET A 206 15.32 1.13 16.09
C MET A 206 16.12 2.31 16.67
N LEU A 207 16.70 3.14 15.81
CA LEU A 207 17.44 4.34 16.24
C LEU A 207 16.52 5.37 16.91
N GLU A 208 15.38 5.69 16.30
CA GLU A 208 14.41 6.62 16.87
C GLU A 208 13.89 6.14 18.24
N SER A 209 13.53 4.86 18.34
CA SER A 209 13.11 4.23 19.59
C SER A 209 14.24 4.24 20.66
N GLY A 210 15.49 4.09 20.22
CA GLY A 210 16.67 4.19 21.11
C GLY A 210 16.89 5.62 21.62
N ILE A 211 16.88 6.61 20.73
CA ILE A 211 17.10 8.02 21.06
C ILE A 211 16.08 8.51 22.08
N VAL A 212 14.79 8.21 21.88
CA VAL A 212 13.73 8.60 22.81
C VAL A 212 14.02 8.12 24.24
N LYS A 213 14.59 6.92 24.41
CA LYS A 213 14.95 6.39 25.74
C LYS A 213 16.13 7.10 26.42
N PHE A 214 16.93 7.84 25.65
CA PHE A 214 18.05 8.62 26.21
C PHE A 214 17.69 10.08 26.42
N THR A 215 16.57 10.56 25.86
CA THR A 215 16.14 11.96 25.97
C THR A 215 15.06 12.16 27.02
N TYR A 216 14.46 11.10 27.51
CA TYR A 216 13.48 11.02 28.60
C TYR A 216 13.96 10.05 29.68
#